data_28806057fa14b81ecff683bfdbf5bf05
#
_entry.id   28806057fa14b81ecff683bfdbf5bf05
#
_cell.length_a   1.000
_cell.length_b   1.000
_cell.length_c   1.000
_cell.angle_alpha   90.00
_cell.angle_beta   90.00
_cell.angle_gamma   90.00
#
_symmetry.space_group_name_H-M   'P 1'
#
loop_
_entity.id
_entity.type
_entity.pdbx_description
1 polymer ?
#
loop_
_entity_poly.entity_id
_entity_poly.type
_entity_poly.pdbx_seq_one_letter_code
_entity_poly.pdbx_strand_id
1 'polypeptide(L)'
;MRAFLFLIALLFVGTASAQKQSIYADFGGTSGFGLSYDRRFAKNSPWGFRAGLGYGFLTVDGAVTDRAVLFPVSAYRLLGNGKHNLELGAGLTLGVGWEDSDRICSYYYKCDFPAESYFLSFLHTTVGYRLHTRSGFTLRAGINPLLVLSENNYTTLNAMPYLSVGYTF
;
A
#
# COMPACT_ATOMS: atom_id res chain seq x y z
N MET A 1 -18.96 19.31 4.29
CA MET A 1 -18.81 17.86 4.47
C MET A 1 -19.77 17.01 3.63
N ARG A 2 -21.08 17.26 3.59
CA ARG A 2 -22.05 16.45 2.80
C ARG A 2 -21.79 16.46 1.29
N ALA A 3 -21.38 17.58 0.71
CA ALA A 3 -21.07 17.70 -0.72
C ALA A 3 -19.81 16.90 -1.12
N PHE A 4 -18.84 16.78 -0.22
CA PHE A 4 -17.59 16.01 -0.47
C PHE A 4 -17.86 14.50 -0.49
N LEU A 5 -18.74 14.01 0.39
CA LEU A 5 -19.20 12.62 0.38
C LEU A 5 -20.01 12.28 -0.89
N PHE A 6 -20.80 13.22 -1.39
CA PHE A 6 -21.52 13.06 -2.66
C PHE A 6 -20.58 13.00 -3.87
N LEU A 7 -19.51 13.80 -3.87
CA LEU A 7 -18.50 13.78 -4.93
C LEU A 7 -17.72 12.46 -4.96
N ILE A 8 -17.39 11.91 -3.78
CA ILE A 8 -16.76 10.60 -3.65
C ILE A 8 -17.73 9.49 -4.12
N ALA A 9 -19.01 9.56 -3.74
CA ALA A 9 -20.01 8.59 -4.17
C ALA A 9 -20.24 8.64 -5.71
N LEU A 10 -20.21 9.83 -6.33
CA LEU A 10 -20.34 9.99 -7.78
C LEU A 10 -19.15 9.39 -8.55
N LEU A 11 -17.95 9.42 -7.98
CA LEU A 11 -16.75 8.76 -8.56
C LEU A 11 -16.89 7.24 -8.58
N PHE A 12 -17.70 6.64 -7.68
CA PHE A 12 -17.97 5.21 -7.64
C PHE A 12 -19.13 4.76 -8.52
N VAL A 13 -20.07 5.66 -8.88
CA VAL A 13 -21.26 5.34 -9.72
C VAL A 13 -20.92 5.37 -11.22
N GLY A 14 -19.77 5.90 -11.62
CA GLY A 14 -19.35 5.99 -13.01
C GLY A 14 -19.05 4.64 -13.65
N THR A 15 -20.04 4.10 -14.35
CA THR A 15 -19.97 3.01 -15.34
C THR A 15 -19.67 1.61 -14.81
N ALA A 16 -20.70 0.84 -14.55
CA ALA A 16 -20.72 -0.62 -14.48
C ALA A 16 -20.45 -1.28 -15.85
N SER A 17 -19.47 -0.80 -16.61
CA SER A 17 -19.07 -1.36 -17.88
C SER A 17 -17.77 -2.12 -17.74
N ALA A 18 -17.87 -3.46 -17.59
CA ALA A 18 -16.88 -4.45 -18.01
C ALA A 18 -15.38 -4.17 -17.69
N GLN A 19 -15.09 -3.30 -16.72
CA GLN A 19 -13.73 -3.04 -16.26
C GLN A 19 -13.36 -4.09 -15.20
N LYS A 20 -12.19 -4.70 -15.33
CA LYS A 20 -11.71 -5.63 -14.32
C LYS A 20 -11.40 -4.89 -13.03
N GLN A 21 -12.09 -5.27 -11.98
CA GLN A 21 -11.91 -4.76 -10.62
C GLN A 21 -11.45 -5.91 -9.74
N SER A 22 -10.61 -5.62 -8.77
CA SER A 22 -10.11 -6.64 -7.85
C SER A 22 -9.99 -6.08 -6.45
N ILE A 23 -10.21 -6.93 -5.47
CA ILE A 23 -9.93 -6.65 -4.06
C ILE A 23 -8.83 -7.61 -3.62
N TYR A 24 -7.85 -7.08 -2.89
CA TYR A 24 -6.72 -7.83 -2.37
C TYR A 24 -6.60 -7.70 -0.86
N ALA A 25 -6.20 -8.79 -0.22
CA ALA A 25 -5.54 -8.75 1.08
C ALA A 25 -4.03 -8.65 0.81
N ASP A 26 -3.41 -7.63 1.37
CA ASP A 26 -1.99 -7.33 1.18
C ASP A 26 -1.19 -7.73 2.42
N PHE A 27 0.00 -8.28 2.18
CA PHE A 27 0.98 -8.70 3.18
C PHE A 27 2.33 -8.13 2.77
N GLY A 28 2.86 -7.22 3.59
CA GLY A 28 4.12 -6.51 3.33
C GLY A 28 3.99 -5.37 2.32
N GLY A 29 5.14 -4.92 1.78
CA GLY A 29 5.19 -3.81 0.86
C GLY A 29 4.72 -2.48 1.47
N THR A 30 4.10 -1.65 0.65
CA THR A 30 3.64 -0.29 1.02
C THR A 30 2.40 -0.24 1.89
N SER A 31 1.68 -1.36 2.02
CA SER A 31 0.47 -1.47 2.84
C SER A 31 0.72 -2.11 4.20
N GLY A 32 1.86 -2.79 4.38
CA GLY A 32 2.03 -3.67 5.54
C GLY A 32 1.00 -4.81 5.52
N PHE A 33 0.09 -4.83 6.49
CA PHE A 33 -1.08 -5.71 6.49
C PHE A 33 -2.30 -4.87 6.12
N GLY A 34 -3.00 -5.19 5.02
CA GLY A 34 -4.07 -4.32 4.57
C GLY A 34 -4.98 -4.91 3.51
N LEU A 35 -5.84 -4.03 3.05
CA LEU A 35 -6.75 -4.29 1.94
C LEU A 35 -6.50 -3.26 0.85
N SER A 36 -6.55 -3.70 -0.40
CA SER A 36 -6.46 -2.79 -1.54
C SER A 36 -7.53 -3.10 -2.59
N TYR A 37 -7.98 -2.03 -3.21
CA TYR A 37 -8.84 -2.04 -4.36
C TYR A 37 -8.03 -1.67 -5.59
N ASP A 38 -8.23 -2.43 -6.65
CA ASP A 38 -7.52 -2.33 -7.91
C ASP A 38 -8.53 -2.24 -9.06
N ARG A 39 -8.31 -1.32 -9.99
CA ARG A 39 -9.17 -1.14 -11.14
C ARG A 39 -8.35 -0.85 -12.39
N ARG A 40 -8.67 -1.53 -13.48
CA ARG A 40 -8.12 -1.20 -14.80
C ARG A 40 -8.90 -0.02 -15.41
N PHE A 41 -8.21 0.83 -16.16
CA PHE A 41 -8.85 1.98 -16.83
C PHE A 41 -9.84 1.57 -17.92
N ALA A 42 -9.61 0.41 -18.58
CA ALA A 42 -10.54 -0.19 -19.51
C ALA A 42 -10.39 -1.72 -19.48
N LYS A 43 -11.38 -2.45 -20.06
CA LYS A 43 -11.43 -3.92 -20.06
C LYS A 43 -10.14 -4.59 -20.54
N ASN A 44 -9.52 -4.03 -21.57
CA ASN A 44 -8.30 -4.54 -22.19
C ASN A 44 -7.08 -3.62 -21.95
N SER A 45 -7.21 -2.60 -21.11
CA SER A 45 -6.10 -1.72 -20.81
C SER A 45 -5.04 -2.46 -20.00
N PRO A 46 -3.75 -2.33 -20.35
CA PRO A 46 -2.68 -2.79 -19.50
C PRO A 46 -2.49 -1.90 -18.26
N TRP A 47 -3.06 -0.69 -18.28
CA TRP A 47 -2.95 0.28 -17.21
C TRP A 47 -4.10 0.20 -16.23
N GLY A 48 -3.80 0.47 -14.98
CA GLY A 48 -4.78 0.57 -13.91
C GLY A 48 -4.26 1.39 -12.74
N PHE A 49 -5.10 1.54 -11.75
CA PHE A 49 -4.74 2.17 -10.48
C PHE A 49 -5.10 1.24 -9.33
N ARG A 50 -4.45 1.47 -8.20
CA ARG A 50 -4.71 0.81 -6.94
C ARG A 50 -4.74 1.83 -5.83
N ALA A 51 -5.67 1.64 -4.90
CA ALA A 51 -5.73 2.37 -3.64
C ALA A 51 -5.92 1.35 -2.51
N GLY A 52 -5.25 1.56 -1.40
CA GLY A 52 -5.26 0.63 -0.27
C GLY A 52 -5.38 1.33 1.08
N LEU A 53 -5.68 0.53 2.08
CA LEU A 53 -5.62 0.88 3.48
C LEU A 53 -4.86 -0.23 4.19
N GLY A 54 -3.82 0.11 4.92
CA GLY A 54 -3.00 -0.86 5.59
C GLY A 54 -2.52 -0.40 6.95
N TYR A 55 -1.98 -1.36 7.67
CA TYR A 55 -1.38 -1.18 8.97
C TYR A 55 0.05 -1.73 8.94
N GLY A 56 1.00 -0.87 9.23
CA GLY A 56 2.42 -1.21 9.30
C GLY A 56 2.96 -1.06 10.71
N PHE A 57 4.04 -1.76 10.97
CA PHE A 57 4.85 -1.56 12.17
C PHE A 57 6.32 -1.55 11.74
N LEU A 58 7.08 -0.67 12.37
CA LEU A 58 8.52 -0.60 12.24
C LEU A 58 9.14 -1.26 13.47
N THR A 59 10.12 -2.11 13.22
CA THR A 59 10.87 -2.78 14.29
C THR A 59 12.32 -2.31 14.20
N VAL A 60 12.81 -1.73 15.26
CA VAL A 60 14.22 -1.35 15.40
C VAL A 60 14.80 -2.19 16.53
N ASP A 61 15.94 -2.82 16.28
CA ASP A 61 16.64 -3.67 17.26
C ASP A 61 15.79 -4.77 17.91
N GLY A 62 14.83 -5.31 17.15
CA GLY A 62 13.94 -6.39 17.61
C GLY A 62 12.75 -5.94 18.47
N ALA A 63 12.63 -4.66 18.79
CA ALA A 63 11.46 -4.09 19.45
C ALA A 63 10.57 -3.38 18.44
N VAL A 64 9.25 -3.51 18.56
CA VAL A 64 8.30 -2.70 17.79
C VAL A 64 8.33 -1.30 18.37
N THR A 65 8.85 -0.36 17.59
CA THR A 65 9.00 1.03 18.03
C THR A 65 7.89 1.92 17.52
N ASP A 66 7.39 1.65 16.31
CA ASP A 66 6.43 2.52 15.65
C ASP A 66 5.33 1.70 14.98
N ARG A 67 4.13 2.24 15.01
CA ARG A 67 2.95 1.73 14.31
C ARG A 67 2.45 2.80 13.35
N ALA A 68 1.88 2.40 12.22
CA ALA A 68 1.34 3.35 11.26
C ALA A 68 0.12 2.81 10.54
N VAL A 69 -0.82 3.71 10.25
CA VAL A 69 -1.88 3.48 9.26
C VAL A 69 -1.41 4.07 7.94
N LEU A 70 -1.49 3.28 6.87
CA LEU A 70 -0.93 3.57 5.57
C LEU A 70 -2.02 3.62 4.50
N PHE A 71 -1.92 4.60 3.60
CA PHE A 71 -2.83 4.81 2.47
C PHE A 71 -2.02 4.82 1.17
N PRO A 72 -1.62 3.66 0.64
CA PRO A 72 -0.94 3.59 -0.65
C PRO A 72 -1.89 3.85 -1.81
N VAL A 73 -1.45 4.69 -2.73
CA VAL A 73 -2.11 4.93 -4.03
C VAL A 73 -1.07 4.79 -5.12
N SER A 74 -1.35 4.00 -6.14
CA SER A 74 -0.41 3.76 -7.23
C SER A 74 -1.10 3.58 -8.57
N ALA A 75 -0.40 3.97 -9.64
CA ALA A 75 -0.71 3.56 -10.99
C ALA A 75 0.23 2.43 -11.40
N TYR A 76 -0.27 1.52 -12.20
CA TYR A 76 0.52 0.38 -12.66
C TYR A 76 0.26 0.05 -14.14
N ARG A 77 1.22 -0.66 -14.73
CA ARG A 77 1.11 -1.27 -16.04
C ARG A 77 1.39 -2.77 -15.93
N LEU A 78 0.55 -3.56 -16.60
CA LEU A 78 0.76 -5.00 -16.76
C LEU A 78 1.43 -5.27 -18.09
N LEU A 79 2.49 -6.03 -18.06
CA LEU A 79 3.22 -6.51 -19.23
C LEU A 79 3.02 -8.04 -19.29
N GLY A 80 2.41 -8.49 -20.37
CA GLY A 80 2.09 -9.90 -20.61
C GLY A 80 0.69 -10.09 -21.16
N ASN A 81 0.46 -11.26 -21.71
CA ASN A 81 -0.81 -11.64 -22.32
C ASN A 81 -1.34 -12.92 -21.65
N GLY A 82 -2.41 -12.80 -20.87
CA GLY A 82 -3.08 -13.96 -20.29
C GLY A 82 -3.02 -14.05 -18.77
N LYS A 83 -2.73 -15.24 -18.25
CA LYS A 83 -2.77 -15.51 -16.81
C LYS A 83 -1.58 -14.91 -16.06
N HIS A 84 -0.42 -14.82 -16.70
CA HIS A 84 0.85 -14.44 -16.11
C HIS A 84 1.26 -13.07 -16.62
N ASN A 85 1.49 -12.11 -15.72
CA ASN A 85 1.84 -10.75 -16.08
C ASN A 85 2.97 -10.26 -15.18
N LEU A 86 3.89 -9.49 -15.74
CA LEU A 86 4.77 -8.63 -14.99
C LEU A 86 4.02 -7.34 -14.66
N GLU A 87 4.10 -6.89 -13.42
CA GLU A 87 3.53 -5.63 -12.96
C GLU A 87 4.63 -4.62 -12.70
N LEU A 88 4.52 -3.47 -13.35
CA LEU A 88 5.36 -2.31 -13.08
C LEU A 88 4.46 -1.16 -12.63
N GLY A 89 4.80 -0.52 -11.52
CA GLY A 89 3.99 0.56 -10.97
C GLY A 89 4.81 1.63 -10.28
N ALA A 90 4.15 2.76 -10.04
CA ALA A 90 4.68 3.85 -9.23
C ALA A 90 3.53 4.50 -8.45
N GLY A 91 3.82 5.01 -7.27
CA GLY A 91 2.82 5.59 -6.42
C GLY A 91 3.38 6.35 -5.23
N LEU A 92 2.45 6.80 -4.42
CA LEU A 92 2.68 7.53 -3.19
C LEU A 92 1.94 6.80 -2.05
N THR A 93 2.59 6.67 -0.92
CA THR A 93 1.96 6.25 0.32
C THR A 93 1.95 7.42 1.29
N LEU A 94 0.77 7.70 1.82
CA LEU A 94 0.55 8.61 2.92
C LEU A 94 0.23 7.80 4.17
N GLY A 95 0.62 8.29 5.34
CA GLY A 95 0.31 7.60 6.57
C GLY A 95 0.36 8.48 7.80
N VAL A 96 -0.17 7.95 8.87
CA VAL A 96 -0.03 8.51 10.21
C VAL A 96 0.57 7.43 11.08
N GLY A 97 1.73 7.74 11.64
CA GLY A 97 2.45 6.89 12.57
C GLY A 97 2.38 7.42 13.98
N TRP A 98 2.63 6.56 14.94
CA TRP A 98 2.82 6.91 16.34
C TRP A 98 3.87 6.00 16.97
N GLU A 99 4.71 6.62 17.78
CA GLU A 99 5.71 5.90 18.55
C GLU A 99 5.04 5.13 19.70
N ASP A 100 5.49 3.91 19.94
CA ASP A 100 5.08 3.16 21.12
C ASP A 100 5.92 3.66 22.32
N SER A 101 5.26 4.17 23.34
CA SER A 101 5.90 4.82 24.50
C SER A 101 6.66 3.86 25.43
N ASP A 102 6.71 2.57 25.12
CA ASP A 102 7.46 1.57 25.87
C ASP A 102 8.98 1.57 25.56
N ARG A 103 9.59 2.74 25.34
CA ARG A 103 11.06 2.83 25.33
C ARG A 103 11.58 2.49 26.72
N ILE A 104 12.28 1.37 26.82
CA ILE A 104 13.01 0.99 28.04
C ILE A 104 14.15 2.00 28.21
N CYS A 105 13.91 3.06 28.95
CA CYS A 105 14.88 4.14 29.16
C CYS A 105 16.06 3.74 30.04
N SER A 106 15.99 2.71 30.80
CA SER A 106 17.09 2.05 31.54
C SER A 106 16.50 0.92 32.39
N TYR A 107 17.33 0.00 32.81
CA TYR A 107 16.97 -1.17 33.58
C TYR A 107 16.16 -0.92 34.87
N TYR A 108 15.95 0.35 35.26
CA TYR A 108 15.31 0.72 36.52
C TYR A 108 14.18 1.77 36.43
N TYR A 109 13.93 2.40 35.29
CA TYR A 109 12.91 3.45 35.19
C TYR A 109 12.05 3.29 33.95
N LYS A 110 10.73 3.16 34.13
CA LYS A 110 9.73 3.37 33.09
C LYS A 110 9.67 4.87 32.79
N CYS A 111 10.05 5.24 31.59
CA CYS A 111 9.85 6.62 31.13
C CYS A 111 8.50 6.68 30.42
N ASP A 112 7.56 7.39 31.02
CA ASP A 112 6.26 7.69 30.42
C ASP A 112 6.45 8.91 29.49
N PHE A 113 6.82 8.67 28.23
CA PHE A 113 6.80 9.72 27.22
C PHE A 113 5.42 9.73 26.55
N PRO A 114 4.82 10.91 26.30
CA PRO A 114 3.60 10.99 25.52
C PRO A 114 3.87 10.41 24.13
N ALA A 115 2.98 9.54 23.68
CA ALA A 115 3.04 9.01 22.31
C ALA A 115 2.87 10.17 21.31
N GLU A 116 3.92 10.48 20.56
CA GLU A 116 3.86 11.49 19.50
C GLU A 116 3.37 10.86 18.21
N SER A 117 2.38 11.50 17.59
CA SER A 117 1.90 11.13 16.27
C SER A 117 2.63 11.96 15.21
N TYR A 118 3.03 11.33 14.13
CA TYR A 118 3.71 11.99 13.02
C TYR A 118 3.08 11.60 11.68
N PHE A 119 3.18 12.51 10.72
CA PHE A 119 2.77 12.25 9.34
C PHE A 119 3.96 11.68 8.57
N LEU A 120 3.69 10.63 7.79
CA LEU A 120 4.69 10.04 6.92
C LEU A 120 4.21 10.02 5.47
N SER A 121 5.15 10.26 4.56
CA SER A 121 4.91 10.18 3.14
C SER A 121 6.14 9.63 2.43
N PHE A 122 5.94 8.71 1.50
CA PHE A 122 7.03 8.19 0.68
C PHE A 122 6.56 7.81 -0.72
N LEU A 123 7.44 8.01 -1.67
CA LEU A 123 7.27 7.54 -3.03
C LEU A 123 7.66 6.07 -3.10
N HIS A 124 6.95 5.31 -3.92
CA HIS A 124 7.29 3.91 -4.14
C HIS A 124 7.12 3.52 -5.61
N THR A 125 7.89 2.53 -6.01
CA THR A 125 7.68 1.81 -7.25
C THR A 125 7.25 0.38 -6.94
N THR A 126 6.74 -0.31 -7.94
CA THR A 126 6.34 -1.71 -7.82
C THR A 126 6.95 -2.49 -8.98
N VAL A 127 7.65 -3.55 -8.66
CA VAL A 127 8.12 -4.54 -9.62
C VAL A 127 7.67 -5.90 -9.12
N GLY A 128 6.79 -6.57 -9.86
CA GLY A 128 6.22 -7.82 -9.38
C GLY A 128 5.56 -8.66 -10.45
N TYR A 129 5.19 -9.84 -10.03
CA TYR A 129 4.46 -10.80 -10.81
C TYR A 129 3.00 -10.81 -10.39
N ARG A 130 2.09 -10.88 -11.37
CA ARG A 130 0.65 -11.00 -11.15
C ARG A 130 0.10 -12.22 -11.90
N LEU A 131 -0.54 -13.11 -11.15
CA LEU A 131 -1.30 -14.22 -11.66
C LEU A 131 -2.79 -13.88 -11.67
N HIS A 132 -3.46 -14.09 -12.80
CA HIS A 132 -4.92 -14.02 -12.92
C HIS A 132 -5.45 -15.39 -13.36
N THR A 133 -6.34 -15.97 -12.57
CA THR A 133 -7.02 -17.21 -12.96
C THR A 133 -8.35 -16.92 -13.67
N ARG A 134 -8.87 -17.90 -14.39
CA ARG A 134 -10.20 -17.79 -15.02
C ARG A 134 -11.34 -17.73 -14.00
N SER A 135 -11.13 -18.28 -12.81
CA SER A 135 -12.11 -18.27 -11.71
C SER A 135 -12.18 -16.94 -10.97
N GLY A 136 -11.36 -15.92 -11.34
CA GLY A 136 -11.28 -14.64 -10.66
C GLY A 136 -10.22 -14.57 -9.56
N PHE A 137 -9.66 -15.70 -9.10
CA PHE A 137 -8.56 -15.67 -8.13
C PHE A 137 -7.33 -14.97 -8.70
N THR A 138 -6.73 -14.11 -7.94
CA THR A 138 -5.53 -13.36 -8.30
C THR A 138 -4.50 -13.41 -7.19
N LEU A 139 -3.24 -13.57 -7.61
CA LEU A 139 -2.07 -13.55 -6.73
C LEU A 139 -1.08 -12.52 -7.26
N ARG A 140 -0.46 -11.79 -6.36
CA ARG A 140 0.60 -10.84 -6.67
C ARG A 140 1.76 -11.03 -5.71
N ALA A 141 2.98 -11.00 -6.23
CA ALA A 141 4.19 -11.05 -5.42
C ALA A 141 5.29 -10.21 -6.09
N GLY A 142 6.10 -9.55 -5.30
CA GLY A 142 7.17 -8.71 -5.83
C GLY A 142 7.86 -7.89 -4.76
N ILE A 143 8.46 -6.80 -5.20
CA ILE A 143 9.15 -5.84 -4.34
C ILE A 143 8.64 -4.44 -4.60
N ASN A 144 8.62 -3.63 -3.55
CA ASN A 144 8.37 -2.19 -3.60
C ASN A 144 9.65 -1.46 -3.19
N PRO A 145 10.46 -0.98 -4.14
CA PRO A 145 11.46 0.04 -3.85
C PRO A 145 10.79 1.32 -3.33
N LEU A 146 11.24 1.81 -2.19
CA LEU A 146 10.71 2.97 -1.48
C LEU A 146 11.73 4.09 -1.47
N LEU A 147 11.28 5.30 -1.73
CA LEU A 147 12.03 6.53 -1.58
C LEU A 147 11.38 7.36 -0.46
N VAL A 148 12.00 7.36 0.71
CA VAL A 148 11.55 8.17 1.84
C VAL A 148 12.11 9.57 1.67
N LEU A 149 11.23 10.56 1.63
CA LEU A 149 11.57 11.97 1.57
C LEU A 149 11.61 12.50 3.02
N SER A 150 12.78 12.61 3.60
CA SER A 150 12.97 13.20 4.92
C SER A 150 13.39 14.66 4.80
N GLU A 151 12.90 15.53 5.68
CA GLU A 151 13.28 16.95 5.74
C GLU A 151 14.79 17.17 6.00
N ASN A 152 15.49 16.17 6.53
CA ASN A 152 16.91 16.23 6.88
C ASN A 152 17.87 15.79 5.74
N ASN A 153 17.47 15.84 4.47
CA ASN A 153 18.29 15.50 3.30
C ASN A 153 18.81 14.06 3.25
N TYR A 154 18.32 13.16 4.07
CA TYR A 154 18.66 11.74 3.99
C TYR A 154 17.61 11.01 3.15
N THR A 155 17.99 10.71 1.91
CA THR A 155 17.18 9.86 1.03
C THR A 155 17.53 8.40 1.35
N THR A 156 16.61 7.67 1.97
CA THR A 156 16.82 6.25 2.23
C THR A 156 16.08 5.43 1.18
N LEU A 157 16.82 4.63 0.43
CA LEU A 157 16.26 3.67 -0.51
C LEU A 157 16.11 2.31 0.20
N ASN A 158 14.88 1.90 0.39
CA ASN A 158 14.54 0.59 0.94
C ASN A 158 13.75 -0.22 -0.10
N ALA A 159 13.80 -1.53 0.02
CA ALA A 159 13.00 -2.42 -0.82
C ALA A 159 12.20 -3.37 0.08
N MET A 160 10.88 -3.33 -0.03
CA MET A 160 9.98 -4.15 0.76
C MET A 160 9.33 -5.23 -0.10
N PRO A 161 9.51 -6.51 0.22
CA PRO A 161 8.78 -7.58 -0.43
C PRO A 161 7.29 -7.51 -0.09
N TYR A 162 6.44 -7.91 -1.04
CA TYR A 162 5.00 -8.00 -0.83
C TYR A 162 4.43 -9.28 -1.43
N LEU A 163 3.34 -9.72 -0.82
CA LEU A 163 2.44 -10.75 -1.31
C LEU A 163 1.02 -10.23 -1.20
N SER A 164 0.20 -10.40 -2.23
CA SER A 164 -1.22 -10.04 -2.17
C SER A 164 -2.06 -11.14 -2.78
N VAL A 165 -3.13 -11.49 -2.10
CA VAL A 165 -4.11 -12.49 -2.54
C VAL A 165 -5.45 -11.78 -2.73
N GLY A 166 -6.13 -12.03 -3.83
CA GLY A 166 -7.35 -11.32 -4.14
C GLY A 166 -8.28 -12.01 -5.11
N TYR A 167 -9.36 -11.30 -5.39
CA TYR A 167 -10.40 -11.74 -6.32
C TYR A 167 -10.74 -10.61 -7.31
N THR A 168 -10.82 -10.97 -8.59
CA THR A 168 -11.19 -10.08 -9.70
C THR A 168 -12.62 -10.40 -10.16
N PHE A 169 -13.43 -9.39 -10.33
CA PHE A 169 -14.84 -9.48 -10.78
C PHE A 169 -15.13 -8.46 -11.87
#